data_68e8a0314d795556d7a2c7b7cab1427d
#
_entry.id   68e8a0314d795556d7a2c7b7cab1427d
#
_cell.length_a   1.000
_cell.length_b   1.000
_cell.length_c   1.000
_cell.angle_alpha   90.00
_cell.angle_beta   90.00
_cell.angle_gamma   90.00
#
_symmetry.space_group_name_H-M   'P 1'
#
loop_
_entity.id
_entity.type
_entity.pdbx_description
1 polymer ?
#
loop_
_entity_poly.entity_id
_entity_poly.type
_entity_poly.pdbx_seq_one_letter_code
_entity_poly.pdbx_strand_id
1 'polypeptide(L)'
;MRNQVTPWLISLLINGVCAGVGSVLSFLPIIVLLFFFLSLLEDSGYMARVAFVMDKLLRKIGLSGRSFVPMLIGFGCSVPAIMATRTLSSDRDRKMTIVLTPFMSCSAKLPIYGMITAAFFPEHPAIVMVSLYVLGIVVGILSGLLLKNTIFQGNSVPFVMDLPAYRL
;
A
#
# COMPACT_ATOMS: atom_id res chain seq x y z
N MET A 1 2.99 15.44 46.38
CA MET A 1 3.09 15.45 44.93
C MET A 1 3.62 14.13 44.31
N ARG A 2 4.32 13.30 45.10
CA ARG A 2 4.92 12.02 44.59
C ARG A 2 3.94 10.87 44.45
N ASN A 3 2.78 10.89 45.09
CA ASN A 3 1.80 9.80 45.08
C ASN A 3 0.77 9.86 43.94
N GLN A 4 0.72 10.94 43.16
CA GLN A 4 -0.19 11.09 42.03
C GLN A 4 0.48 10.67 40.69
N VAL A 5 1.80 10.73 40.64
CA VAL A 5 2.56 10.41 39.42
C VAL A 5 2.72 8.90 39.22
N THR A 6 2.77 8.15 40.34
CA THR A 6 2.96 6.68 40.31
C THR A 6 1.78 5.95 39.65
N PRO A 7 0.50 6.21 39.99
CA PRO A 7 -0.63 5.53 39.35
C PRO A 7 -0.79 5.95 37.86
N TRP A 8 -0.46 7.20 37.54
CA TRP A 8 -0.53 7.67 36.16
C TRP A 8 0.54 7.02 35.28
N LEU A 9 1.78 6.91 35.76
CA LEU A 9 2.87 6.22 35.09
C LEU A 9 2.60 4.72 34.92
N ILE A 10 2.05 4.06 35.93
CA ILE A 10 1.66 2.64 35.87
C ILE A 10 0.55 2.44 34.85
N SER A 11 -0.47 3.29 34.85
CA SER A 11 -1.57 3.26 33.88
C SER A 11 -1.07 3.49 32.46
N LEU A 12 -0.15 4.42 32.26
CA LEU A 12 0.43 4.73 30.95
C LEU A 12 1.33 3.59 30.44
N LEU A 13 2.12 2.97 31.32
CA LEU A 13 2.94 1.82 30.96
C LEU A 13 2.09 0.58 30.67
N ILE A 14 1.14 0.23 31.54
CA ILE A 14 0.33 -0.97 31.34
C ILE A 14 -0.64 -0.79 30.17
N ASN A 15 -1.40 0.30 30.13
CA ASN A 15 -2.40 0.49 29.08
C ASN A 15 -1.78 0.98 27.76
N GLY A 16 -0.71 1.79 27.81
CA GLY A 16 -0.04 2.25 26.60
C GLY A 16 0.85 1.18 25.99
N VAL A 17 1.80 0.64 26.74
CA VAL A 17 2.78 -0.31 26.21
C VAL A 17 2.14 -1.68 25.98
N CYS A 18 1.42 -2.24 26.93
CA CYS A 18 0.81 -3.56 26.76
C CYS A 18 -0.29 -3.56 25.69
N ALA A 19 -1.13 -2.52 25.64
CA ALA A 19 -2.14 -2.38 24.59
C ALA A 19 -1.50 -2.13 23.22
N GLY A 20 -0.45 -1.33 23.13
CA GLY A 20 0.29 -1.08 21.90
C GLY A 20 0.99 -2.34 21.37
N VAL A 21 1.71 -3.05 22.21
CA VAL A 21 2.35 -4.33 21.86
C VAL A 21 1.31 -5.39 21.50
N GLY A 22 0.23 -5.49 22.26
CA GLY A 22 -0.88 -6.41 21.95
C GLY A 22 -1.52 -6.13 20.61
N SER A 23 -1.72 -4.87 20.27
CA SER A 23 -2.23 -4.46 18.94
C SER A 23 -1.28 -4.87 17.80
N VAL A 24 0.02 -4.63 17.94
CA VAL A 24 1.03 -5.02 16.92
C VAL A 24 1.07 -6.55 16.78
N LEU A 25 1.07 -7.30 17.88
CA LEU A 25 1.06 -8.77 17.87
C LEU A 25 -0.22 -9.33 17.23
N SER A 26 -1.35 -8.65 17.37
CA SER A 26 -2.60 -9.03 16.72
C SER A 26 -2.58 -8.90 15.21
N PHE A 27 -1.81 -7.93 14.67
CA PHE A 27 -1.62 -7.77 13.22
C PHE A 27 -0.58 -8.72 12.62
N LEU A 28 0.30 -9.29 13.45
CA LEU A 28 1.40 -10.13 12.98
C LEU A 28 0.93 -11.36 12.18
N PRO A 29 -0.09 -12.14 12.61
CA PRO A 29 -0.56 -13.28 11.85
C PRO A 29 -1.07 -12.88 10.44
N ILE A 30 -1.77 -11.77 10.34
CA ILE A 30 -2.31 -11.26 9.07
C ILE A 30 -1.16 -10.90 8.13
N ILE A 31 -0.12 -10.23 8.66
CA ILE A 31 1.06 -9.85 7.89
C ILE A 31 1.80 -11.08 7.39
N VAL A 32 2.01 -12.09 8.23
CA VAL A 32 2.68 -13.34 7.86
C VAL A 32 1.91 -14.07 6.76
N LEU A 33 0.59 -14.20 6.89
CA LEU A 33 -0.25 -14.82 5.85
C LEU A 33 -0.19 -14.03 4.54
N LEU A 34 -0.25 -12.71 4.60
CA LEU A 34 -0.16 -11.86 3.42
C LEU A 34 1.17 -12.07 2.68
N PHE A 35 2.29 -12.06 3.40
CA PHE A 35 3.59 -12.30 2.80
C PHE A 35 3.73 -13.72 2.25
N PHE A 36 3.19 -14.71 2.92
CA PHE A 36 3.17 -16.09 2.46
C PHE A 36 2.45 -16.21 1.11
N PHE A 37 1.23 -15.67 1.01
CA PHE A 37 0.47 -15.71 -0.24
C PHE A 37 1.11 -14.87 -1.35
N LEU A 38 1.69 -13.72 -1.03
CA LEU A 38 2.40 -12.90 -2.01
C LEU A 38 3.62 -13.64 -2.57
N SER A 39 4.42 -14.30 -1.72
CA SER A 39 5.56 -15.11 -2.15
C SER A 39 5.12 -16.24 -3.08
N LEU A 40 4.01 -16.91 -2.76
CA LEU A 40 3.45 -17.99 -3.57
C LEU A 40 2.99 -17.48 -4.95
N LEU A 41 2.37 -16.31 -5.01
CA LEU A 41 1.95 -15.66 -6.26
C LEU A 41 3.15 -15.20 -7.10
N GLU A 42 4.21 -14.73 -6.45
CA GLU A 42 5.44 -14.32 -7.12
C GLU A 42 6.18 -15.52 -7.72
N ASP A 43 6.35 -16.59 -6.94
CA ASP A 43 7.02 -17.81 -7.38
C ASP A 43 6.27 -18.54 -8.51
N SER A 44 4.94 -18.46 -8.54
CA SER A 44 4.10 -19.02 -9.60
C SER A 44 4.24 -18.30 -10.95
N GLY A 45 4.91 -17.14 -11.01
CA GLY A 45 5.02 -16.32 -12.21
C GLY A 45 3.71 -15.61 -12.62
N TYR A 46 2.67 -15.68 -11.78
CA TYR A 46 1.38 -15.04 -12.04
C TYR A 46 1.52 -13.53 -12.12
N MET A 47 2.32 -12.93 -11.21
CA MET A 47 2.56 -11.49 -11.16
C MET A 47 3.16 -10.94 -12.46
N ALA A 48 4.06 -11.67 -13.11
CA ALA A 48 4.66 -11.27 -14.38
C ALA A 48 3.62 -11.17 -15.51
N ARG A 49 2.68 -12.11 -15.55
CA ARG A 49 1.61 -12.12 -16.56
C ARG A 49 0.61 -11.00 -16.37
N VAL A 50 0.20 -10.76 -15.13
CA VAL A 50 -0.70 -9.66 -14.80
C VAL A 50 -0.03 -8.31 -15.10
N ALA A 51 1.26 -8.17 -14.79
CA ALA A 51 2.04 -6.97 -15.12
C ALA A 51 2.06 -6.71 -16.63
N PHE A 52 2.18 -7.75 -17.45
CA PHE A 52 2.15 -7.63 -18.91
C PHE A 52 0.80 -7.14 -19.43
N VAL A 53 -0.31 -7.69 -18.92
CA VAL A 53 -1.66 -7.25 -19.31
C VAL A 53 -1.93 -5.81 -18.88
N MET A 54 -1.47 -5.43 -17.69
CA MET A 54 -1.66 -4.09 -17.12
C MET A 54 -0.73 -3.03 -17.72
N ASP A 55 0.35 -3.43 -18.43
CA ASP A 55 1.32 -2.51 -19.01
C ASP A 55 0.66 -1.47 -19.94
N LYS A 56 -0.31 -1.91 -20.75
CA LYS A 56 -1.05 -1.04 -21.65
C LYS A 56 -1.83 0.07 -20.92
N LEU A 57 -2.39 -0.25 -19.76
CA LEU A 57 -3.17 0.69 -18.96
C LEU A 57 -2.25 1.65 -18.18
N LEU A 58 -1.20 1.12 -17.56
CA LEU A 58 -0.25 1.90 -16.75
C LEU A 58 0.58 2.87 -17.58
N ARG A 59 0.87 2.54 -18.81
CA ARG A 59 1.55 3.47 -19.76
C ARG A 59 0.75 4.76 -20.02
N LYS A 60 -0.57 4.71 -19.92
CA LYS A 60 -1.40 5.93 -20.01
C LYS A 60 -1.11 6.90 -18.86
N ILE A 61 -0.84 6.37 -17.68
CA ILE A 61 -0.48 7.14 -16.49
C ILE A 61 1.03 7.47 -16.47
N GLY A 62 1.81 6.86 -17.36
CA GLY A 62 3.26 7.08 -17.48
C GLY A 62 4.12 6.15 -16.63
N LEU A 63 3.55 5.04 -16.16
CA LEU A 63 4.23 3.98 -15.42
C LEU A 63 4.48 2.76 -16.32
N SER A 64 5.54 2.00 -16.02
CA SER A 64 5.76 0.70 -16.66
C SER A 64 4.89 -0.39 -16.04
N GLY A 65 4.60 -1.45 -16.79
CA GLY A 65 3.81 -2.57 -16.28
C GLY A 65 4.39 -3.25 -15.03
N ARG A 66 5.71 -3.19 -14.83
CA ARG A 66 6.37 -3.69 -13.62
C ARG A 66 5.98 -2.92 -12.36
N SER A 67 5.58 -1.65 -12.48
CA SER A 67 5.11 -0.84 -11.36
C SER A 67 3.78 -1.35 -10.79
N PHE A 68 3.04 -2.18 -11.55
CA PHE A 68 1.79 -2.76 -11.10
C PHE A 68 1.97 -3.65 -9.87
N VAL A 69 3.05 -4.44 -9.84
CA VAL A 69 3.32 -5.38 -8.74
C VAL A 69 3.48 -4.65 -7.40
N PRO A 70 4.39 -3.65 -7.27
CA PRO A 70 4.46 -2.84 -6.05
C PRO A 70 3.14 -2.14 -5.69
N MET A 71 2.41 -1.65 -6.69
CA MET A 71 1.12 -0.99 -6.46
C MET A 71 0.08 -1.97 -5.90
N LEU A 72 0.00 -3.17 -6.43
CA LEU A 72 -0.90 -4.21 -5.96
C LEU A 72 -0.56 -4.63 -4.52
N ILE A 73 0.72 -4.81 -4.20
CA ILE A 73 1.19 -5.08 -2.84
C ILE A 73 0.82 -3.92 -1.90
N GLY A 74 0.82 -2.67 -2.41
CA GLY A 74 0.47 -1.46 -1.66
C GLY A 74 -0.96 -1.44 -1.10
N PHE A 75 -1.90 -2.15 -1.72
CA PHE A 75 -3.24 -2.34 -1.16
C PHE A 75 -3.24 -3.23 0.10
N GLY A 76 -2.30 -4.16 0.19
CA GLY A 76 -2.10 -4.96 1.40
C GLY A 76 -1.26 -4.21 2.44
N CYS A 77 -0.04 -3.83 2.07
CA CYS A 77 0.89 -3.13 2.95
C CYS A 77 1.85 -2.24 2.15
N SER A 78 1.97 -0.97 2.51
CA SER A 78 2.83 -0.01 1.82
C SER A 78 4.33 -0.27 2.03
N VAL A 79 4.74 -0.90 3.13
CA VAL A 79 6.15 -1.16 3.43
C VAL A 79 6.77 -2.13 2.41
N PRO A 80 6.25 -3.36 2.22
CA PRO A 80 6.77 -4.27 1.20
C PRO A 80 6.57 -3.74 -0.22
N ALA A 81 5.51 -2.96 -0.45
CA ALA A 81 5.30 -2.29 -1.74
C ALA A 81 6.47 -1.37 -2.10
N ILE A 82 6.90 -0.52 -1.17
CA ILE A 82 8.06 0.36 -1.37
C ILE A 82 9.35 -0.45 -1.53
N MET A 83 9.53 -1.53 -0.76
CA MET A 83 10.69 -2.41 -0.91
C MET A 83 10.72 -3.09 -2.28
N ALA A 84 9.58 -3.53 -2.78
CA ALA A 84 9.45 -4.15 -4.09
C ALA A 84 9.75 -3.18 -5.26
N THR A 85 9.67 -1.87 -5.05
CA THR A 85 10.07 -0.91 -6.09
C THR A 85 11.55 -0.96 -6.44
N ARG A 86 12.38 -1.58 -5.60
CA ARG A 86 13.81 -1.79 -5.89
C ARG A 86 14.05 -2.69 -7.10
N THR A 87 13.08 -3.53 -7.46
CA THR A 87 13.16 -4.40 -8.64
C THR A 87 12.89 -3.65 -9.96
N LEU A 88 12.44 -2.40 -9.88
CA LEU A 88 12.20 -1.57 -11.05
C LEU A 88 13.53 -1.08 -11.65
N SER A 89 13.71 -1.31 -12.94
CA SER A 89 14.93 -0.93 -13.67
C SER A 89 15.04 0.57 -13.94
N SER A 90 13.91 1.30 -13.90
CA SER A 90 13.86 2.74 -14.13
C SER A 90 13.77 3.51 -12.82
N ASP A 91 14.74 4.39 -12.56
CA ASP A 91 14.72 5.28 -11.39
C ASP A 91 13.51 6.21 -11.37
N ARG A 92 13.05 6.60 -12.55
CA ARG A 92 11.84 7.39 -12.73
C ARG A 92 10.60 6.63 -12.24
N ASP A 93 10.40 5.42 -12.74
CA ASP A 93 9.23 4.60 -12.40
C ASP A 93 9.26 4.22 -10.92
N ARG A 94 10.46 3.95 -10.38
CA ARG A 94 10.65 3.68 -8.96
C ARG A 94 10.21 4.86 -8.09
N LYS A 95 10.71 6.05 -8.36
CA LYS A 95 10.34 7.26 -7.59
C LYS A 95 8.85 7.57 -7.71
N MET A 96 8.30 7.46 -8.91
CA MET A 96 6.87 7.69 -9.17
C MET A 96 6.01 6.68 -8.41
N THR A 97 6.36 5.40 -8.42
CA THR A 97 5.64 4.35 -7.69
C THR A 97 5.72 4.56 -6.17
N ILE A 98 6.89 4.96 -5.64
CA ILE A 98 7.05 5.26 -4.21
C ILE A 98 6.12 6.40 -3.79
N VAL A 99 6.02 7.46 -4.59
CA VAL A 99 5.15 8.61 -4.28
C VAL A 99 3.67 8.23 -4.37
N LEU A 100 3.30 7.34 -5.29
CA LEU A 100 1.90 6.90 -5.46
C LEU A 100 1.45 5.88 -4.40
N THR A 101 2.36 5.08 -3.87
CA THR A 101 2.05 4.04 -2.87
C THR A 101 1.27 4.55 -1.66
N PRO A 102 1.59 5.70 -1.03
CA PRO A 102 0.84 6.21 0.11
C PRO A 102 -0.63 6.58 -0.18
N PHE A 103 -0.97 6.87 -1.43
CA PHE A 103 -2.36 7.17 -1.81
C PHE A 103 -3.24 5.92 -1.84
N MET A 104 -2.62 4.74 -1.92
CA MET A 104 -3.35 3.48 -1.84
C MET A 104 -3.75 3.19 -0.40
N SER A 105 -5.03 2.90 -0.19
CA SER A 105 -5.56 2.56 1.12
C SER A 105 -5.22 1.11 1.44
N CYS A 106 -4.26 0.90 2.33
CA CYS A 106 -3.92 -0.43 2.82
C CYS A 106 -4.89 -0.88 3.94
N SER A 107 -4.91 -2.16 4.24
CA SER A 107 -5.78 -2.75 5.26
C SER A 107 -5.59 -2.12 6.65
N ALA A 108 -4.41 -1.61 6.98
CA ALA A 108 -4.15 -0.92 8.24
C ALA A 108 -4.84 0.44 8.36
N LYS A 109 -5.23 1.08 7.27
CA LYS A 109 -5.98 2.35 7.28
C LYS A 109 -7.47 2.15 7.54
N LEU A 110 -8.02 0.96 7.24
CA LEU A 110 -9.46 0.69 7.40
C LEU A 110 -9.98 0.88 8.83
N PRO A 111 -9.29 0.40 9.89
CA PRO A 111 -9.72 0.66 11.26
C PRO A 111 -9.73 2.14 11.62
N ILE A 112 -8.77 2.91 11.10
CA ILE A 112 -8.68 4.36 11.33
C ILE A 112 -9.87 5.06 10.67
N TYR A 113 -10.17 4.70 9.42
CA TYR A 113 -11.33 5.22 8.71
C TYR A 113 -12.64 4.84 9.42
N GLY A 114 -12.74 3.59 9.89
CA GLY A 114 -13.89 3.12 10.66
C GLY A 114 -14.11 3.92 11.94
N MET A 115 -13.06 4.21 12.68
CA MET A 115 -13.15 5.01 13.91
C MET A 115 -13.60 6.45 13.62
N ILE A 116 -13.01 7.09 12.62
CA ILE A 116 -13.35 8.47 12.22
C ILE A 116 -14.79 8.53 11.71
N THR A 117 -15.18 7.61 10.83
CA THR A 117 -16.54 7.61 10.26
C THR A 117 -17.61 7.31 11.30
N ALA A 118 -17.36 6.42 12.26
CA ALA A 118 -18.27 6.15 13.36
C ALA A 118 -18.43 7.34 14.31
N ALA A 119 -17.37 8.14 14.52
CA ALA A 119 -17.41 9.31 15.38
C ALA A 119 -18.14 10.50 14.74
N PHE A 120 -17.96 10.74 13.44
CA PHE A 120 -18.48 11.94 12.76
C PHE A 120 -19.76 11.69 11.96
N PHE A 121 -19.97 10.46 11.46
CA PHE A 121 -21.10 10.12 10.59
C PHE A 121 -21.77 8.81 11.02
N PRO A 122 -22.46 8.79 12.18
CA PRO A 122 -23.06 7.56 12.71
C PRO A 122 -24.18 7.00 11.83
N GLU A 123 -24.85 7.82 11.02
CA GLU A 123 -25.98 7.38 10.20
C GLU A 123 -25.59 6.58 8.96
N HIS A 124 -24.43 6.92 8.33
CA HIS A 124 -24.00 6.28 7.08
C HIS A 124 -22.48 6.02 7.05
N PRO A 125 -21.92 5.27 7.99
CA PRO A 125 -20.47 5.08 8.08
C PRO A 125 -19.89 4.33 6.88
N ALA A 126 -20.65 3.39 6.31
CA ALA A 126 -20.19 2.59 5.17
C ALA A 126 -20.04 3.44 3.89
N ILE A 127 -20.97 4.33 3.62
CA ILE A 127 -20.94 5.20 2.43
C ILE A 127 -19.76 6.16 2.52
N VAL A 128 -19.52 6.75 3.68
CA VAL A 128 -18.40 7.66 3.91
C VAL A 128 -17.06 6.92 3.77
N MET A 129 -16.96 5.70 4.30
CA MET A 129 -15.75 4.88 4.17
C MET A 129 -15.43 4.57 2.70
N VAL A 130 -16.43 4.14 1.91
CA VAL A 130 -16.26 3.86 0.48
C VAL A 130 -15.90 5.15 -0.28
N SER A 131 -16.52 6.28 0.04
CA SER A 131 -16.20 7.55 -0.62
C SER A 131 -14.77 8.00 -0.34
N LEU A 132 -14.26 7.84 0.88
CA LEU A 132 -12.87 8.13 1.23
C LEU A 132 -11.90 7.22 0.47
N TYR A 133 -12.25 5.96 0.30
CA TYR A 133 -11.44 5.00 -0.44
C TYR A 133 -11.36 5.38 -1.92
N VAL A 134 -12.50 5.67 -2.55
CA VAL A 134 -12.57 6.13 -3.94
C VAL A 134 -11.85 7.45 -4.13
N LEU A 135 -12.02 8.39 -3.20
CA LEU A 135 -11.30 9.67 -3.22
C LEU A 135 -9.79 9.47 -3.21
N GLY A 136 -9.29 8.56 -2.37
CA GLY A 136 -7.85 8.22 -2.32
C GLY A 136 -7.34 7.70 -3.67
N ILE A 137 -8.08 6.83 -4.34
CA ILE A 137 -7.73 6.32 -5.67
C ILE A 137 -7.72 7.44 -6.71
N VAL A 138 -8.76 8.29 -6.74
CA VAL A 138 -8.86 9.41 -7.69
C VAL A 138 -7.70 10.39 -7.49
N VAL A 139 -7.41 10.78 -6.27
CA VAL A 139 -6.29 11.67 -5.94
C VAL A 139 -4.96 11.03 -6.33
N GLY A 140 -4.80 9.72 -6.11
CA GLY A 140 -3.62 8.96 -6.56
C GLY A 140 -3.43 9.02 -8.07
N ILE A 141 -4.47 8.80 -8.85
CA ILE A 141 -4.42 8.88 -10.32
C ILE A 141 -4.09 10.30 -10.78
N LEU A 142 -4.75 11.31 -10.22
CA LEU A 142 -4.48 12.71 -10.55
C LEU A 142 -3.04 13.11 -10.21
N SER A 143 -2.54 12.69 -9.04
CA SER A 143 -1.15 12.92 -8.65
C SER A 143 -0.18 12.26 -9.62
N GLY A 144 -0.47 11.04 -10.07
CA GLY A 144 0.32 10.33 -11.07
C GLY A 144 0.40 11.08 -12.41
N LEU A 145 -0.73 11.59 -12.89
CA LEU A 145 -0.80 12.37 -14.13
C LEU A 145 -0.07 13.71 -14.01
N LEU A 146 -0.21 14.39 -12.88
CA LEU A 146 0.50 15.64 -12.60
C LEU A 146 2.02 15.42 -12.54
N LEU A 147 2.48 14.41 -11.83
CA LEU A 147 3.91 14.09 -11.72
C LEU A 147 4.52 13.71 -13.08
N LYS A 148 3.77 12.96 -13.90
CA LYS A 148 4.20 12.63 -15.26
C LYS A 148 4.51 13.87 -16.08
N ASN A 149 3.65 14.88 -15.99
CA ASN A 149 3.78 16.08 -16.83
C ASN A 149 4.77 17.11 -16.28
N THR A 150 4.98 17.13 -14.95
CA THR A 150 5.74 18.22 -14.30
C THR A 150 7.17 17.81 -13.96
N ILE A 151 7.36 16.65 -13.31
CA ILE A 151 8.64 16.25 -12.71
C ILE A 151 9.31 15.13 -13.51
N PHE A 152 8.51 14.20 -14.03
CA PHE A 152 8.99 13.00 -14.70
C PHE A 152 8.70 13.01 -16.21
N GLN A 153 9.19 14.03 -16.90
CA GLN A 153 9.14 14.11 -18.36
C GLN A 153 10.12 13.07 -18.95
N GLY A 154 9.61 12.10 -19.67
CA GLY A 154 10.39 11.06 -20.35
C GLY A 154 9.51 9.87 -20.72
N ASN A 155 9.97 9.08 -21.70
CA ASN A 155 9.29 7.86 -22.09
C ASN A 155 9.55 6.75 -21.08
N SER A 156 8.50 6.03 -20.69
CA SER A 156 8.64 4.80 -19.90
C SER A 156 9.47 3.78 -20.70
N VAL A 157 10.41 3.12 -20.03
CA VAL A 157 11.22 2.09 -20.66
C VAL A 157 10.29 0.97 -21.17
N PRO A 158 10.43 0.52 -22.43
CA PRO A 158 9.59 -0.54 -22.95
C PRO A 158 9.76 -1.83 -22.11
N PHE A 159 8.64 -2.44 -21.79
CA PHE A 159 8.61 -3.69 -21.04
C PHE A 159 9.04 -4.83 -21.95
N VAL A 160 10.30 -5.23 -21.82
CA VAL A 160 10.84 -6.44 -22.46
C VAL A 160 11.08 -7.45 -21.36
N MET A 161 10.31 -8.51 -21.34
CA MET A 161 10.43 -9.58 -20.34
C MET A 161 10.27 -10.92 -21.03
N ASP A 162 11.28 -11.77 -20.88
CA ASP A 162 11.12 -13.18 -21.15
C ASP A 162 10.19 -13.76 -20.06
N LEU A 163 9.04 -14.28 -20.47
CA LEU A 163 8.10 -14.90 -19.55
C LEU A 163 8.75 -16.15 -18.95
N PRO A 164 8.96 -16.22 -17.64
CA PRO A 164 9.51 -17.43 -17.03
C PRO A 164 8.54 -18.59 -17.27
N ALA A 165 9.10 -19.76 -17.62
CA ALA A 165 8.34 -21.00 -17.71
C ALA A 165 7.73 -21.33 -16.33
N TYR A 166 6.49 -21.84 -16.31
CA TYR A 166 5.86 -22.28 -15.07
C TYR A 166 6.78 -23.27 -14.35
N ARG A 167 7.20 -22.96 -13.15
CA ARG A 167 7.70 -23.92 -12.18
C ARG A 167 6.58 -24.21 -11.20
N LEU A 168 6.02 -25.40 -11.32
CA LEU A 168 5.22 -26.02 -10.26
C LEU A 168 6.17 -26.59 -9.21
#